data_89b4d4fea0777c5e3d372af43de62fab
#
_entry.id   89b4d4fea0777c5e3d372af43de62fab
#
_cell.length_a   1.000
_cell.length_b   1.000
_cell.length_c   1.000
_cell.angle_alpha   90.00
_cell.angle_beta   90.00
_cell.angle_gamma   90.00
#
_symmetry.space_group_name_H-M   'P 1'
#
loop_
_entity.id
_entity.type
_entity.pdbx_description
1 polymer ?
#
loop_
_entity_poly.entity_id
_entity_poly.type
_entity_poly.pdbx_seq_one_letter_code
_entity_poly.pdbx_strand_id
1 'polypeptide(L)'
;MLASLFSKPQSSLSVQAKRLVAMRFLIYTGFQTSYFIGVIGTLTYADDASVVATSLAVLFMNVFVILGSFAGGAALDAWGPRRHFLLSIVGAVATGTAIIAFGSATGVVLLGAVFLGFTMGFAQPIATSYPAYLTDDPVELKD
;
A
#
# COMPACT_ATOMS: atom_id res chain seq x y z
N MET A 1 31.24 -30.27 -7.17
CA MET A 1 30.43 -30.30 -5.95
C MET A 1 29.81 -28.91 -5.56
N LEU A 2 30.32 -27.81 -6.07
CA LEU A 2 29.74 -26.45 -5.82
C LEU A 2 28.64 -26.06 -6.81
N ALA A 3 28.56 -26.67 -7.99
CA ALA A 3 27.55 -26.33 -9.00
C ALA A 3 26.12 -26.82 -8.66
N SER A 4 25.98 -27.82 -7.78
CA SER A 4 24.67 -28.34 -7.35
C SER A 4 24.00 -27.47 -6.28
N LEU A 5 24.74 -26.55 -5.67
CA LEU A 5 24.18 -25.60 -4.66
C LEU A 5 23.47 -24.41 -5.31
N PHE A 6 23.67 -24.18 -6.61
CA PHE A 6 23.07 -23.07 -7.34
C PHE A 6 21.99 -23.48 -8.34
N SER A 7 21.75 -24.78 -8.49
CA SER A 7 20.57 -25.24 -9.21
C SER A 7 19.35 -25.30 -8.29
N LYS A 8 18.89 -24.13 -7.82
CA LYS A 8 17.51 -24.05 -7.37
C LYS A 8 16.62 -24.48 -8.55
N PRO A 9 15.70 -25.44 -8.36
CA PRO A 9 14.64 -25.60 -9.33
C PRO A 9 14.01 -24.21 -9.46
N GLN A 10 14.00 -23.65 -10.67
CA GLN A 10 13.19 -22.49 -10.97
C GLN A 10 11.76 -22.94 -10.69
N SER A 11 11.25 -22.61 -9.50
CA SER A 11 9.83 -22.73 -9.22
C SER A 11 9.15 -21.87 -10.30
N SER A 12 8.48 -22.53 -11.23
CA SER A 12 7.69 -21.83 -12.23
C SER A 12 6.47 -21.31 -11.49
N LEU A 13 6.64 -20.14 -10.84
CA LEU A 13 5.52 -19.41 -10.28
C LEU A 13 4.38 -19.38 -11.29
N SER A 14 3.21 -19.78 -10.86
CA SER A 14 2.03 -19.74 -11.71
C SER A 14 1.85 -18.32 -12.29
N VAL A 15 1.26 -18.21 -13.44
CA VAL A 15 0.99 -16.90 -14.07
C VAL A 15 0.21 -15.99 -13.12
N GLN A 16 -0.63 -16.56 -12.26
CA GLN A 16 -1.40 -15.85 -11.27
C GLN A 16 -0.52 -15.29 -10.15
N ALA A 17 0.44 -16.07 -9.64
CA ALA A 17 1.38 -15.61 -8.63
C ALA A 17 2.27 -14.47 -9.16
N LYS A 18 2.76 -14.56 -10.41
CA LYS A 18 3.52 -13.48 -11.05
C LYS A 18 2.70 -12.19 -11.19
N ARG A 19 1.43 -12.29 -11.58
CA ARG A 19 0.51 -11.14 -11.65
C ARG A 19 0.29 -10.51 -10.28
N LEU A 20 0.15 -11.32 -9.24
CA LEU A 20 -0.02 -10.84 -7.86
C LEU A 20 1.22 -10.08 -7.39
N VAL A 21 2.42 -10.62 -7.60
CA VAL A 21 3.67 -9.94 -7.23
C VAL A 21 3.79 -8.60 -7.96
N ALA A 22 3.52 -8.58 -9.27
CA ALA A 22 3.54 -7.34 -10.05
C ALA A 22 2.53 -6.31 -9.52
N MET A 23 1.31 -6.74 -9.22
CA MET A 23 0.26 -5.90 -8.68
C MET A 23 0.66 -5.33 -7.29
N ARG A 24 1.19 -6.18 -6.41
CA ARG A 24 1.69 -5.77 -5.10
C ARG A 24 2.80 -4.72 -5.24
N PHE A 25 3.75 -4.96 -6.13
CA PHE A 25 4.83 -4.02 -6.41
C PHE A 25 4.29 -2.66 -6.88
N LEU A 26 3.35 -2.63 -7.82
CA LEU A 26 2.73 -1.40 -8.33
C LEU A 26 1.98 -0.65 -7.25
N ILE A 27 1.19 -1.35 -6.42
CA ILE A 27 0.46 -0.73 -5.31
C ILE A 27 1.43 -0.11 -4.31
N TYR A 28 2.44 -0.86 -3.87
CA TYR A 28 3.44 -0.33 -2.93
C TYR A 28 4.21 0.86 -3.50
N THR A 29 4.64 0.77 -4.76
CA THR A 29 5.34 1.87 -5.43
C THR A 29 4.45 3.10 -5.53
N GLY A 30 3.18 2.92 -5.90
CA GLY A 30 2.20 4.01 -5.97
C GLY A 30 2.00 4.70 -4.60
N PHE A 31 1.82 3.94 -3.54
CA PHE A 31 1.69 4.49 -2.19
C PHE A 31 2.96 5.20 -1.72
N GLN A 32 4.13 4.61 -1.91
CA GLN A 32 5.39 5.22 -1.52
C GLN A 32 5.67 6.51 -2.29
N THR A 33 5.40 6.52 -3.59
CA THR A 33 5.52 7.72 -4.42
C THR A 33 4.57 8.82 -3.93
N SER A 34 3.31 8.48 -3.67
CA SER A 34 2.31 9.43 -3.14
C SER A 34 2.73 9.98 -1.78
N TYR A 35 3.32 9.17 -0.93
CA TYR A 35 3.82 9.59 0.37
C TYR A 35 5.03 10.51 0.24
N PHE A 36 6.11 10.06 -0.42
CA PHE A 36 7.34 10.84 -0.47
C PHE A 36 7.20 12.10 -1.32
N ILE A 37 6.56 12.03 -2.47
CA ILE A 37 6.41 13.17 -3.37
C ILE A 37 5.15 13.97 -3.01
N GLY A 38 4.00 13.30 -2.85
CA GLY A 38 2.73 13.97 -2.61
C GLY A 38 2.64 14.61 -1.23
N VAL A 39 3.04 13.92 -0.17
CA VAL A 39 2.92 14.45 1.20
C VAL A 39 4.20 15.18 1.61
N ILE A 40 5.32 14.45 1.70
CA ILE A 40 6.58 15.01 2.22
C ILE A 40 7.12 16.09 1.28
N GLY A 41 7.14 15.83 -0.03
CA GLY A 41 7.61 16.77 -1.03
C GLY A 41 6.79 18.07 -1.03
N THR A 42 5.47 17.97 -1.00
CA THR A 42 4.60 19.15 -0.97
C THR A 42 4.82 19.97 0.31
N LEU A 43 4.84 19.34 1.48
CA LEU A 43 5.06 20.06 2.74
C LEU A 43 6.45 20.72 2.79
N THR A 44 7.48 20.06 2.28
CA THR A 44 8.85 20.55 2.40
C THR A 44 9.18 21.62 1.36
N TYR A 45 8.68 21.46 0.12
CA TYR A 45 9.14 22.27 -1.01
C TYR A 45 8.09 23.24 -1.57
N ALA A 46 6.82 22.90 -1.48
CA ALA A 46 5.76 23.75 -2.01
C ALA A 46 5.13 24.66 -0.96
N ASP A 47 4.88 24.13 0.24
CA ASP A 47 4.19 24.87 1.31
C ASP A 47 5.16 25.54 2.29
N ASP A 48 6.48 25.29 2.15
CA ASP A 48 7.51 25.75 3.11
C ASP A 48 7.10 25.45 4.58
N ALA A 49 6.51 24.27 4.76
CA ALA A 49 5.91 23.89 6.02
C ALA A 49 7.00 23.63 7.07
N SER A 50 6.66 23.89 8.32
CA SER A 50 7.57 23.66 9.44
C SER A 50 7.93 22.17 9.56
N VAL A 51 9.12 21.89 10.09
CA VAL A 51 9.56 20.52 10.42
C VAL A 51 8.54 19.79 11.29
N VAL A 52 7.83 20.51 12.16
CA VAL A 52 6.77 19.96 13.01
C VAL A 52 5.60 19.45 12.15
N ALA A 53 5.15 20.22 11.16
CA ALA A 53 4.05 19.80 10.28
C ALA A 53 4.42 18.58 9.47
N THR A 54 5.64 18.51 8.94
CA THR A 54 6.15 17.33 8.22
C THR A 54 6.22 16.10 9.14
N SER A 55 6.72 16.28 10.35
CA SER A 55 6.79 15.20 11.35
C SER A 55 5.40 14.69 11.76
N LEU A 56 4.42 15.59 11.91
CA LEU A 56 3.03 15.24 12.18
C LEU A 56 2.40 14.46 11.02
N ALA A 57 2.68 14.83 9.78
CA ALA A 57 2.21 14.09 8.62
C ALA A 57 2.71 12.63 8.63
N VAL A 58 4.00 12.44 8.93
CA VAL A 58 4.60 11.10 9.06
C VAL A 58 3.95 10.31 10.20
N LEU A 59 3.77 10.94 11.36
CA LEU A 59 3.15 10.32 12.52
C LEU A 59 1.71 9.88 12.21
N PHE A 60 0.89 10.80 11.70
CA PHE A 60 -0.50 10.52 11.36
C PHE A 60 -0.60 9.43 10.31
N MET A 61 0.19 9.48 9.24
CA MET A 61 0.19 8.44 8.25
C MET A 61 0.45 7.05 8.89
N ASN A 62 1.48 6.91 9.71
CA ASN A 62 1.81 5.62 10.33
C ASN A 62 0.72 5.13 11.29
N VAL A 63 0.16 6.00 12.12
CA VAL A 63 -0.97 5.65 13.00
C VAL A 63 -2.16 5.17 12.18
N PHE A 64 -2.49 5.86 11.11
CA PHE A 64 -3.63 5.50 10.26
C PHE A 64 -3.37 4.28 9.37
N VAL A 65 -2.12 3.96 9.03
CA VAL A 65 -1.77 2.64 8.44
C VAL A 65 -2.17 1.51 9.37
N ILE A 66 -1.86 1.62 10.66
CA ILE A 66 -2.22 0.60 11.64
C ILE A 66 -3.74 0.46 11.75
N LEU A 67 -4.46 1.57 11.93
CA LEU A 67 -5.93 1.56 12.00
C LEU A 67 -6.56 1.02 10.72
N GLY A 68 -6.04 1.42 9.56
CA GLY A 68 -6.46 0.92 8.27
C GLY A 68 -6.26 -0.59 8.12
N SER A 69 -5.13 -1.13 8.62
CA SER A 69 -4.86 -2.57 8.56
C SER A 69 -5.86 -3.39 9.35
N PHE A 70 -6.27 -2.93 10.53
CA PHE A 70 -7.33 -3.59 11.30
C PHE A 70 -8.68 -3.53 10.58
N ALA A 71 -9.06 -2.35 10.09
CA ALA A 71 -10.29 -2.19 9.33
C ALA A 71 -10.29 -3.01 8.04
N GLY A 72 -9.14 -3.06 7.35
CA GLY A 72 -8.94 -3.82 6.13
C GLY A 72 -9.05 -5.33 6.34
N GLY A 73 -8.50 -5.85 7.44
CA GLY A 73 -8.65 -7.27 7.81
C GLY A 73 -10.13 -7.63 8.02
N ALA A 74 -10.83 -6.88 8.85
CA ALA A 74 -12.27 -7.09 9.09
C ALA A 74 -13.11 -6.95 7.80
N ALA A 75 -12.78 -6.00 6.95
CA ALA A 75 -13.46 -5.80 5.67
C ALA A 75 -13.18 -6.94 4.68
N LEU A 76 -11.95 -7.46 4.64
CA LEU A 76 -11.58 -8.60 3.81
C LEU A 76 -12.40 -9.84 4.19
N ASP A 77 -12.52 -10.11 5.48
CA ASP A 77 -13.28 -11.23 6.01
C ASP A 77 -14.79 -11.09 5.73
N ALA A 78 -15.32 -9.86 5.86
CA ALA A 78 -16.75 -9.60 5.67
C ALA A 78 -17.19 -9.53 4.21
N TRP A 79 -16.37 -8.94 3.32
CA TRP A 79 -16.77 -8.60 1.94
C TRP A 79 -16.08 -9.44 0.88
N GLY A 80 -15.04 -10.17 1.26
CA GLY A 80 -14.21 -10.97 0.38
C GLY A 80 -13.20 -10.15 -0.43
N PRO A 81 -12.23 -10.84 -1.06
CA PRO A 81 -11.04 -10.20 -1.64
C PRO A 81 -11.36 -9.24 -2.80
N ARG A 82 -12.35 -9.55 -3.64
CA ARG A 82 -12.67 -8.72 -4.81
C ARG A 82 -13.19 -7.34 -4.43
N ARG A 83 -14.16 -7.29 -3.50
CA ARG A 83 -14.75 -6.01 -3.07
C ARG A 83 -13.75 -5.18 -2.29
N HIS A 84 -13.03 -5.82 -1.38
CA HIS A 84 -11.97 -5.19 -0.61
C HIS A 84 -10.93 -4.55 -1.52
N PHE A 85 -10.46 -5.26 -2.54
CA PHE A 85 -9.47 -4.76 -3.50
C PHE A 85 -9.98 -3.54 -4.28
N LEU A 86 -11.21 -3.60 -4.80
CA LEU A 86 -11.81 -2.47 -5.52
C LEU A 86 -11.93 -1.23 -4.65
N LEU A 87 -12.37 -1.38 -3.41
CA LEU A 87 -12.47 -0.27 -2.46
C LEU A 87 -11.10 0.32 -2.10
N SER A 88 -10.09 -0.53 -1.97
CA SER A 88 -8.70 -0.08 -1.72
C SER A 88 -8.19 0.80 -2.87
N ILE A 89 -8.43 0.41 -4.13
CA ILE A 89 -8.03 1.20 -5.29
C ILE A 89 -8.79 2.52 -5.34
N VAL A 90 -10.12 2.47 -5.19
CA VAL A 90 -10.95 3.68 -5.22
C VAL A 90 -10.52 4.65 -4.13
N GLY A 91 -10.29 4.16 -2.91
CA GLY A 91 -9.79 4.97 -1.79
C GLY A 91 -8.44 5.62 -2.09
N ALA A 92 -7.48 4.85 -2.63
CA ALA A 92 -6.15 5.36 -2.97
C ALA A 92 -6.21 6.43 -4.08
N VAL A 93 -6.98 6.18 -5.15
CA VAL A 93 -7.15 7.12 -6.25
C VAL A 93 -7.84 8.40 -5.77
N ALA A 94 -8.92 8.28 -5.01
CA ALA A 94 -9.64 9.43 -4.47
C ALA A 94 -8.74 10.30 -3.59
N THR A 95 -7.95 9.68 -2.70
CA THR A 95 -7.00 10.38 -1.82
C THR A 95 -5.91 11.08 -2.63
N GLY A 96 -5.29 10.37 -3.58
CA GLY A 96 -4.26 10.96 -4.44
C GLY A 96 -4.79 12.14 -5.26
N THR A 97 -5.99 12.01 -5.81
CA THR A 97 -6.64 13.09 -6.57
C THR A 97 -6.93 14.29 -5.68
N ALA A 98 -7.41 14.07 -4.44
CA ALA A 98 -7.69 15.15 -3.50
C ALA A 98 -6.42 15.91 -3.10
N ILE A 99 -5.31 15.21 -2.84
CA ILE A 99 -4.02 15.84 -2.55
C ILE A 99 -3.54 16.69 -3.74
N ILE A 100 -3.63 16.18 -4.95
CA ILE A 100 -3.22 16.92 -6.16
C ILE A 100 -4.10 18.18 -6.36
N ALA A 101 -5.40 18.02 -6.18
CA ALA A 101 -6.35 19.11 -6.46
C ALA A 101 -6.33 20.22 -5.40
N PHE A 102 -6.08 19.90 -4.15
CA PHE A 102 -6.24 20.79 -3.00
C PHE A 102 -4.97 20.94 -2.14
N GLY A 103 -3.86 20.35 -2.55
CA GLY A 103 -2.62 20.26 -1.76
C GLY A 103 -1.86 21.58 -1.59
N SER A 104 -2.41 22.72 -2.00
CA SER A 104 -1.81 24.03 -1.79
C SER A 104 -1.90 24.56 -0.34
N ALA A 105 -2.62 23.86 0.53
CA ALA A 105 -2.77 24.21 1.93
C ALA A 105 -2.23 23.07 2.82
N THR A 106 -1.31 23.38 3.74
CA THR A 106 -0.70 22.44 4.67
C THR A 106 -1.73 21.54 5.39
N GLY A 107 -2.87 22.12 5.80
CA GLY A 107 -3.94 21.36 6.45
C GLY A 107 -4.55 20.28 5.56
N VAL A 108 -4.68 20.55 4.26
CA VAL A 108 -5.19 19.56 3.29
C VAL A 108 -4.19 18.44 3.09
N VAL A 109 -2.89 18.75 3.04
CA VAL A 109 -1.85 17.73 2.91
C VAL A 109 -1.76 16.84 4.16
N LEU A 110 -1.94 17.41 5.35
CA LEU A 110 -2.01 16.64 6.60
C LEU A 110 -3.22 15.69 6.62
N LEU A 111 -4.39 16.15 6.22
CA LEU A 111 -5.56 15.30 6.05
C LEU A 111 -5.33 14.24 4.99
N GLY A 112 -4.69 14.61 3.89
CA GLY A 112 -4.28 13.66 2.85
C GLY A 112 -3.36 12.55 3.38
N ALA A 113 -2.43 12.88 4.27
CA ALA A 113 -1.55 11.91 4.92
C ALA A 113 -2.35 10.90 5.77
N VAL A 114 -3.36 11.37 6.51
CA VAL A 114 -4.29 10.52 7.28
C VAL A 114 -5.01 9.52 6.36
N PHE A 115 -5.66 10.02 5.30
CA PHE A 115 -6.40 9.17 4.37
C PHE A 115 -5.49 8.24 3.57
N LEU A 116 -4.31 8.71 3.16
CA LEU A 116 -3.33 7.90 2.47
C LEU A 116 -2.84 6.75 3.37
N GLY A 117 -2.52 7.06 4.63
CA GLY A 117 -2.15 6.05 5.62
C GLY A 117 -3.26 5.01 5.81
N PHE A 118 -4.50 5.47 6.01
CA PHE A 118 -5.63 4.58 6.19
C PHE A 118 -5.86 3.67 4.97
N THR A 119 -5.88 4.22 3.75
CA THR A 119 -6.09 3.44 2.52
C THR A 119 -4.94 2.47 2.25
N MET A 120 -3.70 2.86 2.54
CA MET A 120 -2.54 1.98 2.46
C MET A 120 -2.67 0.81 3.43
N GLY A 121 -2.98 1.09 4.70
CA GLY A 121 -3.21 0.06 5.72
C GLY A 121 -4.38 -0.85 5.34
N PHE A 122 -5.48 -0.26 4.88
CA PHE A 122 -6.67 -1.00 4.46
C PHE A 122 -6.37 -1.97 3.30
N ALA A 123 -5.50 -1.61 2.36
CA ALA A 123 -5.09 -2.47 1.26
C ALA A 123 -4.12 -3.60 1.67
N GLN A 124 -3.44 -3.47 2.81
CA GLN A 124 -2.36 -4.37 3.21
C GLN A 124 -2.79 -5.83 3.43
N PRO A 125 -3.94 -6.14 4.09
CA PRO A 125 -4.37 -7.52 4.30
C PRO A 125 -4.56 -8.31 3.00
N ILE A 126 -5.08 -7.70 1.95
CA ILE A 126 -5.25 -8.40 0.67
C ILE A 126 -3.89 -8.72 0.04
N ALA A 127 -2.91 -7.82 0.16
CA ALA A 127 -1.58 -8.04 -0.39
C ALA A 127 -0.82 -9.18 0.31
N THR A 128 -1.14 -9.45 1.58
CA THR A 128 -0.50 -10.50 2.38
C THR A 128 -1.26 -11.82 2.36
N SER A 129 -2.60 -11.78 2.36
CA SER A 129 -3.44 -12.97 2.49
C SER A 129 -3.91 -13.53 1.14
N TYR A 130 -3.93 -12.72 0.08
CA TYR A 130 -4.45 -13.14 -1.23
C TYR A 130 -3.70 -14.32 -1.86
N PRO A 131 -2.38 -14.50 -1.67
CA PRO A 131 -1.70 -15.71 -2.13
C PRO A 131 -2.33 -16.99 -1.60
N ALA A 132 -2.77 -16.99 -0.34
CA ALA A 132 -3.44 -18.14 0.28
C ALA A 132 -4.79 -18.50 -0.36
N TYR A 133 -5.43 -17.55 -1.07
CA TYR A 133 -6.67 -17.81 -1.80
C TYR A 133 -6.45 -18.28 -3.25
N LEU A 134 -5.22 -18.21 -3.75
CA LEU A 134 -4.90 -18.52 -5.16
C LEU A 134 -4.29 -19.89 -5.35
N THR A 135 -3.72 -20.47 -4.32
CA THR A 135 -3.03 -21.76 -4.43
C THR A 135 -3.30 -22.62 -3.20
N ASP A 136 -3.62 -23.87 -3.45
CA ASP A 136 -3.70 -24.91 -2.41
C ASP A 136 -2.32 -25.58 -2.19
N ASP A 137 -1.29 -25.19 -2.96
CA ASP A 137 0.05 -25.75 -2.84
C ASP A 137 0.88 -24.97 -1.81
N PRO A 138 1.24 -25.60 -0.68
CA PRO A 138 2.03 -24.95 0.38
C PRO A 138 3.47 -24.61 -0.05
N VAL A 139 3.95 -25.12 -1.18
CA VAL A 139 5.27 -24.80 -1.72
C VAL A 139 5.25 -23.47 -2.45
N GLU A 140 4.17 -23.18 -3.20
CA GLU A 140 3.98 -21.89 -3.89
C GLU A 140 3.82 -20.69 -2.92
N LEU A 141 3.42 -20.95 -1.68
CA LEU A 141 3.23 -19.91 -0.66
C LEU A 141 4.55 -19.45 -0.01
N LYS A 142 5.64 -20.19 -0.19
CA LYS A 142 6.94 -19.92 0.46
C LYS A 142 7.93 -19.16 -0.43
N ASP A 143 7.69 -19.10 -1.73
CA ASP A 143 8.50 -18.39 -2.71
C ASP A 143 7.95 -16.96 -2.96
#